data_02fc2407233fbbc34942163daa3c3b0a
#
_entry.id   02fc2407233fbbc34942163daa3c3b0a
#
_cell.length_a   1.000
_cell.length_b   1.000
_cell.length_c   1.000
_cell.angle_alpha   90.00
_cell.angle_beta   90.00
_cell.angle_gamma   90.00
#
_symmetry.space_group_name_H-M   'P 1'
#
loop_
_entity.id
_entity.type
_entity.pdbx_description
1 polymer ?
#
loop_
_entity_poly.entity_id
_entity_poly.type
_entity_poly.pdbx_seq_one_letter_code
_entity_poly.pdbx_strand_id
1 'polypeptide(L)'
;MSAVNIKDLKTFEDRYNYDVKKLGIVEKKGKFDYLSWAYAQKLAKIFDDKSTWRIIKNNDDTFIHNGFLLLEMTFLGQTEQHFFPILDNYNRPIKNPNPFQVNTSQMRGFAKLFAMVSGFGLSLYANEDLAYLDQENSEQSSGKPKQHLTTEEKKQRMIEYINKNCEDYQKEIDKYMLANSTDNLAEIPYEEIKELATFIKNGIEEKKGA
;
A
#
# COMPACT_ATOMS: atom_id res chain seq x y z
N MET A 1 -5.39 -34.42 -8.25
CA MET A 1 -4.38 -34.05 -7.23
C MET A 1 -5.10 -33.95 -5.90
N SER A 2 -4.76 -34.80 -4.91
CA SER A 2 -5.33 -34.74 -3.57
C SER A 2 -4.96 -33.38 -2.93
N ALA A 3 -5.93 -32.71 -2.30
CA ALA A 3 -5.67 -31.50 -1.57
C ALA A 3 -4.64 -31.79 -0.46
N VAL A 4 -3.53 -31.09 -0.44
CA VAL A 4 -2.52 -31.19 0.62
C VAL A 4 -3.18 -30.74 1.93
N ASN A 5 -3.19 -31.61 2.95
CA ASN A 5 -3.67 -31.22 4.26
C ASN A 5 -2.63 -30.25 4.86
N ILE A 6 -3.06 -29.04 5.18
CA ILE A 6 -2.20 -28.01 5.73
C ILE A 6 -1.45 -28.47 7.01
N LYS A 7 -2.05 -29.39 7.79
CA LYS A 7 -1.44 -29.95 9.00
C LYS A 7 -0.24 -30.87 8.72
N ASP A 8 -0.03 -31.28 7.46
CA ASP A 8 1.09 -32.13 7.06
C ASP A 8 2.37 -31.32 6.77
N LEU A 9 2.27 -29.98 6.73
CA LEU A 9 3.40 -29.07 6.52
C LEU A 9 4.22 -28.92 7.81
N LYS A 10 5.14 -29.86 8.06
CA LYS A 10 5.86 -29.98 9.35
C LYS A 10 7.05 -29.05 9.47
N THR A 11 7.78 -28.85 8.37
CA THR A 11 9.02 -28.06 8.37
C THR A 11 8.73 -26.59 7.98
N PHE A 12 9.68 -25.72 8.27
CA PHE A 12 9.63 -24.34 7.77
C PHE A 12 9.60 -24.32 6.23
N GLU A 13 10.40 -25.17 5.59
CA GLU A 13 10.50 -25.27 4.13
C GLU A 13 9.17 -25.71 3.50
N ASP A 14 8.48 -26.70 4.08
CA ASP A 14 7.15 -27.11 3.62
C ASP A 14 6.18 -25.93 3.63
N ARG A 15 6.19 -25.16 4.72
CA ARG A 15 5.30 -24.01 4.89
C ARG A 15 5.68 -22.84 4.00
N TYR A 16 6.98 -22.58 3.81
CA TYR A 16 7.49 -21.55 2.90
C TYR A 16 7.10 -21.81 1.44
N ASN A 17 7.23 -23.07 1.01
CA ASN A 17 6.92 -23.48 -0.37
C ASN A 17 5.40 -23.66 -0.61
N TYR A 18 4.59 -23.61 0.44
CA TYR A 18 3.15 -23.74 0.30
C TYR A 18 2.52 -22.45 -0.24
N ASP A 19 1.78 -22.58 -1.36
CA ASP A 19 1.08 -21.46 -1.95
C ASP A 19 -0.16 -21.06 -1.12
N VAL A 20 -0.02 -20.07 -0.25
CA VAL A 20 -1.08 -19.56 0.62
C VAL A 20 -2.25 -18.94 -0.16
N LYS A 21 -2.08 -18.58 -1.43
CA LYS A 21 -3.17 -18.09 -2.28
C LYS A 21 -4.27 -19.14 -2.48
N LYS A 22 -3.89 -20.41 -2.46
CA LYS A 22 -4.85 -21.54 -2.53
C LYS A 22 -5.80 -21.64 -1.35
N LEU A 23 -5.45 -21.00 -0.25
CA LEU A 23 -6.31 -20.94 0.95
C LEU A 23 -7.31 -19.79 0.91
N GLY A 24 -7.24 -18.88 -0.04
CA GLY A 24 -8.08 -17.69 -0.10
C GLY A 24 -7.84 -16.69 1.04
N ILE A 25 -6.63 -16.68 1.61
CA ILE A 25 -6.27 -15.91 2.81
C ILE A 25 -5.34 -14.72 2.51
N VAL A 26 -5.15 -14.43 1.24
CA VAL A 26 -4.31 -13.34 0.75
C VAL A 26 -5.19 -12.17 0.37
N GLU A 27 -4.85 -11.00 0.90
CA GLU A 27 -5.50 -9.73 0.59
C GLU A 27 -4.66 -8.93 -0.39
N LYS A 28 -5.31 -8.22 -1.31
CA LYS A 28 -4.63 -7.32 -2.25
C LYS A 28 -4.66 -5.89 -1.75
N LYS A 29 -3.51 -5.21 -1.82
CA LYS A 29 -3.41 -3.78 -1.58
C LYS A 29 -2.52 -3.16 -2.66
N GLY A 30 -3.14 -2.50 -3.62
CA GLY A 30 -2.42 -1.99 -4.80
C GLY A 30 -1.79 -3.14 -5.61
N LYS A 31 -0.49 -3.10 -5.80
CA LYS A 31 0.28 -4.11 -6.53
C LYS A 31 0.71 -5.32 -5.69
N PHE A 32 0.53 -5.25 -4.36
CA PHE A 32 1.06 -6.24 -3.43
C PHE A 32 -0.02 -7.17 -2.89
N ASP A 33 0.39 -8.39 -2.66
CA ASP A 33 -0.38 -9.42 -1.98
C ASP A 33 0.10 -9.49 -0.52
N TYR A 34 -0.83 -9.54 0.43
CA TYR A 34 -0.54 -9.60 1.86
C TYR A 34 -1.24 -10.78 2.51
N LEU A 35 -0.57 -11.43 3.45
CA LEU A 35 -1.23 -12.38 4.33
C LEU A 35 -2.18 -11.62 5.28
N SER A 36 -3.47 -11.96 5.26
CA SER A 36 -4.43 -11.37 6.20
C SER A 36 -4.05 -11.71 7.64
N TRP A 37 -3.99 -10.69 8.51
CA TRP A 37 -3.62 -10.87 9.93
C TRP A 37 -4.55 -11.85 10.67
N ALA A 38 -5.84 -11.84 10.36
CA ALA A 38 -6.81 -12.75 10.97
C ALA A 38 -6.53 -14.22 10.63
N TYR A 39 -6.10 -14.46 9.38
CA TYR A 39 -5.70 -15.80 8.95
C TYR A 39 -4.31 -16.17 9.46
N ALA A 40 -3.38 -15.21 9.58
CA ALA A 40 -2.10 -15.43 10.25
C ALA A 40 -2.32 -15.92 11.68
N GLN A 41 -3.21 -15.26 12.44
CA GLN A 41 -3.60 -15.69 13.79
C GLN A 41 -4.23 -17.08 13.80
N LYS A 42 -5.14 -17.39 12.85
CA LYS A 42 -5.75 -18.71 12.72
C LYS A 42 -4.71 -19.79 12.44
N LEU A 43 -3.80 -19.55 11.49
CA LEU A 43 -2.72 -20.48 11.15
C LEU A 43 -1.79 -20.71 12.35
N ALA A 44 -1.37 -19.63 13.04
CA ALA A 44 -0.56 -19.75 14.24
C ALA A 44 -1.17 -20.72 15.25
N LYS A 45 -2.47 -20.58 15.53
CA LYS A 45 -3.19 -21.45 16.48
C LYS A 45 -3.47 -22.87 15.96
N ILE A 46 -3.56 -23.08 14.65
CA ILE A 46 -3.69 -24.45 14.08
C ILE A 46 -2.40 -25.24 14.24
N PHE A 47 -1.24 -24.60 14.08
CA PHE A 47 0.07 -25.25 14.14
C PHE A 47 0.65 -25.29 15.55
N ASP A 48 0.35 -24.25 16.36
CA ASP A 48 0.79 -24.12 17.73
C ASP A 48 -0.30 -23.40 18.55
N ASP A 49 -1.09 -24.15 19.30
CA ASP A 49 -2.15 -23.64 20.16
C ASP A 49 -1.64 -22.76 21.30
N LYS A 50 -0.35 -22.96 21.68
CA LYS A 50 0.36 -22.19 22.68
C LYS A 50 1.06 -20.94 22.11
N SER A 51 1.03 -20.75 20.80
CA SER A 51 1.63 -19.55 20.19
C SER A 51 1.08 -18.26 20.82
N THR A 52 1.94 -17.32 21.07
CA THR A 52 1.59 -16.00 21.62
C THR A 52 2.30 -14.91 20.85
N TRP A 53 1.72 -13.73 20.86
CA TRP A 53 2.41 -12.54 20.37
C TRP A 53 2.02 -11.30 21.18
N ARG A 54 2.90 -10.32 21.20
CA ARG A 54 2.69 -9.05 21.91
C ARG A 54 3.48 -7.92 21.29
N ILE A 55 3.11 -6.68 21.64
CA ILE A 55 3.94 -5.51 21.41
C ILE A 55 4.72 -5.24 22.70
N ILE A 56 6.01 -5.02 22.56
CA ILE A 56 6.88 -4.66 23.68
C ILE A 56 6.84 -3.15 23.86
N LYS A 57 6.63 -2.70 25.09
CA LYS A 57 6.73 -1.31 25.45
C LYS A 57 8.19 -0.87 25.55
N ASN A 58 8.45 0.40 25.28
CA ASN A 58 9.76 1.01 25.53
C ASN A 58 9.90 1.42 27.01
N ASN A 59 11.01 2.04 27.36
CA ASN A 59 11.30 2.48 28.72
C ASN A 59 10.33 3.58 29.22
N ASP A 60 9.67 4.31 28.32
CA ASP A 60 8.69 5.37 28.63
C ASP A 60 7.25 4.83 28.73
N ASP A 61 7.09 3.50 28.83
CA ASP A 61 5.79 2.80 28.89
C ASP A 61 4.91 3.02 27.63
N THR A 62 5.50 3.40 26.51
CA THR A 62 4.80 3.55 25.23
C THR A 62 5.10 2.35 24.31
N PHE A 63 4.21 2.11 23.33
CA PHE A 63 4.41 1.06 22.33
C PHE A 63 5.23 1.52 21.11
N ILE A 64 5.55 2.82 21.01
CA ILE A 64 6.24 3.40 19.86
C ILE A 64 7.72 3.63 20.21
N HIS A 65 8.59 2.96 19.46
CA HIS A 65 10.05 3.03 19.57
C HIS A 65 10.59 3.85 18.38
N ASN A 66 10.70 5.17 18.50
CA ASN A 66 11.21 6.03 17.41
C ASN A 66 10.51 5.80 16.05
N GLY A 67 9.18 5.69 16.05
CA GLY A 67 8.40 5.44 14.82
C GLY A 67 8.22 3.97 14.45
N PHE A 68 8.72 3.04 15.28
CA PHE A 68 8.56 1.59 15.11
C PHE A 68 7.71 1.00 16.23
N LEU A 69 7.11 -0.15 15.93
CA LEU A 69 6.53 -1.07 16.91
C LEU A 69 7.50 -2.24 17.07
N LEU A 70 7.85 -2.61 18.29
CA LEU A 70 8.58 -3.84 18.56
C LEU A 70 7.57 -4.95 18.86
N LEU A 71 7.44 -5.89 17.92
CA LEU A 71 6.60 -7.06 18.07
C LEU A 71 7.44 -8.25 18.48
N GLU A 72 6.87 -9.10 19.33
CA GLU A 72 7.45 -10.38 19.74
C GLU A 72 6.41 -11.47 19.50
N MET A 73 6.87 -12.61 18.99
CA MET A 73 6.06 -13.79 18.80
C MET A 73 6.79 -15.03 19.26
N THR A 74 6.10 -15.88 20.02
CA THR A 74 6.52 -17.25 20.29
C THR A 74 5.70 -18.21 19.46
N PHE A 75 6.38 -19.04 18.66
CA PHE A 75 5.76 -20.02 17.77
C PHE A 75 6.64 -21.29 17.72
N LEU A 76 6.03 -22.46 17.95
CA LEU A 76 6.70 -23.76 18.04
C LEU A 76 7.91 -23.76 18.98
N GLY A 77 7.77 -23.04 20.10
CA GLY A 77 8.81 -22.93 21.13
C GLY A 77 9.96 -21.97 20.82
N GLN A 78 9.95 -21.30 19.70
CA GLN A 78 10.92 -20.26 19.32
C GLN A 78 10.30 -18.88 19.50
N THR A 79 11.08 -17.95 20.06
CA THR A 79 10.65 -16.55 20.27
C THR A 79 11.51 -15.65 19.39
N GLU A 80 10.82 -14.86 18.58
CA GLU A 80 11.44 -13.89 17.67
C GLU A 80 10.86 -12.50 17.90
N GLN A 81 11.68 -11.48 17.64
CA GLN A 81 11.30 -10.07 17.73
C GLN A 81 11.51 -9.38 16.38
N HIS A 82 10.63 -8.44 16.05
CA HIS A 82 10.73 -7.68 14.82
C HIS A 82 10.30 -6.23 15.04
N PHE A 83 11.15 -5.28 14.60
CA PHE A 83 10.79 -3.87 14.52
C PHE A 83 10.01 -3.63 13.24
N PHE A 84 8.77 -3.19 13.38
CA PHE A 84 7.92 -2.85 12.25
C PHE A 84 7.66 -1.33 12.24
N PRO A 85 7.98 -0.61 11.14
CA PRO A 85 7.75 0.83 11.06
C PRO A 85 6.26 1.16 10.99
N ILE A 86 5.87 2.30 11.57
CA ILE A 86 4.49 2.77 11.47
C ILE A 86 4.34 3.49 10.12
N LEU A 87 3.57 2.88 9.21
CA LEU A 87 3.47 3.26 7.81
C LEU A 87 2.05 3.67 7.41
N ASP A 88 1.96 4.62 6.50
CA ASP A 88 0.72 4.97 5.82
C ASP A 88 0.32 3.92 4.75
N ASN A 89 -0.74 4.23 4.01
CA ASN A 89 -1.24 3.35 2.94
C ASN A 89 -0.30 3.26 1.72
N TYR A 90 0.69 4.12 1.63
CA TYR A 90 1.71 4.15 0.56
C TYR A 90 3.07 3.65 1.04
N ASN A 91 3.12 2.96 2.18
CA ASN A 91 4.33 2.46 2.84
C ASN A 91 5.32 3.58 3.25
N ARG A 92 4.84 4.81 3.50
CA ARG A 92 5.68 5.91 3.95
C ARG A 92 5.63 6.04 5.48
N PRO A 93 6.74 6.32 6.16
CA PRO A 93 6.77 6.50 7.61
C PRO A 93 5.84 7.63 8.08
N ILE A 94 5.09 7.38 9.15
CA ILE A 94 4.20 8.37 9.78
C ILE A 94 4.90 8.96 10.99
N LYS A 95 5.14 10.27 10.98
CA LYS A 95 5.87 10.96 12.05
C LYS A 95 5.07 11.04 13.37
N ASN A 96 3.77 11.31 13.29
CA ASN A 96 2.87 11.40 14.45
C ASN A 96 1.62 10.55 14.19
N PRO A 97 1.69 9.22 14.39
CA PRO A 97 0.59 8.34 14.07
C PRO A 97 -0.56 8.48 15.07
N ASN A 98 -1.78 8.48 14.56
CA ASN A 98 -2.97 8.36 15.39
C ASN A 98 -3.20 6.89 15.82
N PRO A 99 -4.09 6.60 16.79
CA PRO A 99 -4.34 5.24 17.27
C PRO A 99 -4.78 4.25 16.19
N PHE A 100 -5.51 4.69 15.19
CA PHE A 100 -5.92 3.83 14.07
C PHE A 100 -4.72 3.41 13.20
N GLN A 101 -3.80 4.33 12.93
CA GLN A 101 -2.58 4.06 12.17
C GLN A 101 -1.63 3.14 12.94
N VAL A 102 -1.52 3.31 14.26
CA VAL A 102 -0.78 2.41 15.15
C VAL A 102 -1.37 1.01 15.08
N ASN A 103 -2.69 0.86 15.26
CA ASN A 103 -3.36 -0.43 15.21
C ASN A 103 -3.20 -1.11 13.84
N THR A 104 -3.33 -0.35 12.74
CA THR A 104 -3.13 -0.87 11.38
C THR A 104 -1.71 -1.41 11.20
N SER A 105 -0.69 -0.65 11.65
CA SER A 105 0.71 -1.06 11.57
C SER A 105 1.01 -2.26 12.47
N GLN A 106 0.38 -2.34 13.65
CA GLN A 106 0.44 -3.51 14.53
C GLN A 106 -0.03 -4.79 13.82
N MET A 107 -1.19 -4.75 13.17
CA MET A 107 -1.73 -5.93 12.47
C MET A 107 -0.88 -6.33 11.27
N ARG A 108 -0.36 -5.36 10.51
CA ARG A 108 0.58 -5.62 9.42
C ARG A 108 1.91 -6.20 9.91
N GLY A 109 2.47 -5.63 10.98
CA GLY A 109 3.69 -6.12 11.62
C GLY A 109 3.54 -7.54 12.15
N PHE A 110 2.40 -7.84 12.78
CA PHE A 110 2.08 -9.20 13.24
C PHE A 110 2.03 -10.20 12.09
N ALA A 111 1.34 -9.88 10.98
CA ALA A 111 1.27 -10.78 9.83
C ALA A 111 2.66 -11.03 9.21
N LYS A 112 3.50 -10.00 9.11
CA LYS A 112 4.89 -10.12 8.62
C LYS A 112 5.75 -10.95 9.57
N LEU A 113 5.69 -10.69 10.88
CA LEU A 113 6.42 -11.48 11.90
C LEU A 113 5.99 -12.95 11.87
N PHE A 114 4.66 -13.23 11.80
CA PHE A 114 4.19 -14.60 11.66
C PHE A 114 4.74 -15.27 10.40
N ALA A 115 4.75 -14.58 9.24
CA ALA A 115 5.33 -15.12 8.03
C ALA A 115 6.82 -15.45 8.19
N MET A 116 7.58 -14.58 8.87
CA MET A 116 9.01 -14.77 9.13
C MET A 116 9.28 -16.01 10.02
N VAL A 117 8.53 -16.18 11.11
CA VAL A 117 8.77 -17.29 12.06
C VAL A 117 8.16 -18.61 11.58
N SER A 118 7.10 -18.58 10.81
CA SER A 118 6.39 -19.78 10.38
C SER A 118 6.78 -20.27 8.98
N GLY A 119 7.22 -19.38 8.09
CA GLY A 119 7.39 -19.62 6.66
C GLY A 119 6.13 -19.36 5.84
N PHE A 120 4.93 -19.39 6.41
CA PHE A 120 3.68 -19.21 5.67
C PHE A 120 3.57 -17.81 5.03
N GLY A 121 3.49 -17.78 3.71
CA GLY A 121 3.31 -16.54 2.96
C GLY A 121 4.52 -15.59 3.01
N LEU A 122 5.67 -16.04 3.48
CA LEU A 122 6.88 -15.22 3.52
C LEU A 122 7.29 -14.78 2.11
N SER A 123 7.07 -15.63 1.10
CA SER A 123 7.33 -15.31 -0.30
C SER A 123 6.50 -14.13 -0.85
N LEU A 124 5.36 -13.77 -0.22
CA LEU A 124 4.58 -12.60 -0.60
C LEU A 124 5.33 -11.29 -0.34
N TYR A 125 6.22 -11.29 0.65
CA TYR A 125 7.00 -10.12 1.06
C TYR A 125 8.34 -9.98 0.33
N ALA A 126 8.77 -11.01 -0.43
CA ALA A 126 10.09 -11.04 -1.08
C ALA A 126 10.35 -9.88 -2.05
N ASN A 127 9.31 -9.31 -2.65
CA ASN A 127 9.40 -8.20 -3.59
C ASN A 127 8.96 -6.85 -3.01
N GLU A 128 8.56 -6.79 -1.75
CA GLU A 128 8.04 -5.56 -1.14
C GLU A 128 9.14 -4.50 -1.04
N ASP A 129 10.33 -4.90 -0.57
CA ASP A 129 11.47 -3.99 -0.40
C ASP A 129 12.06 -3.55 -1.75
N LEU A 130 12.10 -4.45 -2.74
CA LEU A 130 12.58 -4.13 -4.10
C LEU A 130 11.68 -3.10 -4.80
N ALA A 131 10.36 -3.24 -4.67
CA ALA A 131 9.42 -2.29 -5.26
C ALA A 131 9.49 -0.90 -4.59
N TYR A 132 9.92 -0.82 -3.32
CA TYR A 132 10.20 0.44 -2.65
C TYR A 132 11.46 1.11 -3.21
N LEU A 133 12.53 0.35 -3.41
CA LEU A 133 13.78 0.83 -4.01
C LEU A 133 13.57 1.31 -5.46
N ASP A 134 12.72 0.63 -6.23
CA ASP A 134 12.36 1.07 -7.57
C ASP A 134 11.57 2.39 -7.56
N GLN A 135 10.73 2.63 -6.55
CA GLN A 135 10.07 3.92 -6.35
C GLN A 135 11.05 5.02 -5.95
N GLU A 136 11.98 4.78 -5.03
CA GLU A 136 13.04 5.73 -4.68
C GLU A 136 13.97 6.03 -5.85
N ASN A 137 14.39 5.01 -6.61
CA ASN A 137 15.23 5.19 -7.79
C ASN A 137 14.49 5.93 -8.91
N SER A 138 13.20 5.71 -9.11
CA SER A 138 12.39 6.48 -10.06
C SER A 138 12.16 7.93 -9.59
N GLU A 139 12.13 8.18 -8.28
CA GLU A 139 12.06 9.52 -7.70
C GLU A 139 13.42 10.24 -7.74
N GLN A 140 14.53 9.53 -7.56
CA GLN A 140 15.89 10.10 -7.69
C GLN A 140 16.30 10.35 -9.15
N SER A 141 15.86 9.53 -10.10
CA SER A 141 16.09 9.77 -11.55
C SER A 141 15.23 10.91 -12.10
N SER A 142 14.18 11.30 -11.44
CA SER A 142 13.33 12.44 -11.78
C SER A 142 13.62 13.72 -10.98
N GLY A 143 14.74 13.80 -10.28
CA GLY A 143 15.41 15.00 -9.75
C GLY A 143 14.57 16.16 -9.18
N LYS A 144 13.32 15.89 -8.70
CA LYS A 144 12.51 16.91 -8.02
C LYS A 144 11.81 16.29 -6.81
N PRO A 145 11.99 16.83 -5.59
CA PRO A 145 11.16 16.47 -4.45
C PRO A 145 9.70 16.73 -4.84
N LYS A 146 8.80 15.81 -4.55
CA LYS A 146 7.36 16.06 -4.64
C LYS A 146 7.03 17.16 -3.63
N GLN A 147 7.13 18.40 -4.05
CA GLN A 147 6.50 19.51 -3.36
C GLN A 147 5.03 19.18 -3.24
N HIS A 148 4.48 19.39 -2.05
CA HIS A 148 3.04 19.37 -1.83
C HIS A 148 2.49 20.52 -2.68
N LEU A 149 2.10 20.19 -3.92
CA LEU A 149 1.56 21.17 -4.85
C LEU A 149 0.34 21.82 -4.21
N THR A 150 0.33 23.14 -4.21
CA THR A 150 -0.85 23.92 -3.85
C THR A 150 -1.99 23.59 -4.80
N THR A 151 -3.22 23.92 -4.43
CA THR A 151 -4.39 23.75 -5.31
C THR A 151 -4.18 24.46 -6.63
N GLU A 152 -3.53 25.63 -6.60
CA GLU A 152 -3.23 26.44 -7.78
C GLU A 152 -2.21 25.77 -8.72
N GLU A 153 -1.14 25.21 -8.17
CA GLU A 153 -0.14 24.48 -8.97
C GLU A 153 -0.73 23.20 -9.59
N LYS A 154 -1.65 22.53 -8.90
CA LYS A 154 -2.39 21.38 -9.46
C LYS A 154 -3.28 21.81 -10.62
N LYS A 155 -4.00 22.92 -10.44
CA LYS A 155 -4.86 23.51 -11.47
C LYS A 155 -4.05 23.87 -12.72
N GLN A 156 -2.92 24.53 -12.53
CA GLN A 156 -2.04 24.91 -13.63
C GLN A 156 -1.54 23.71 -14.44
N ARG A 157 -1.14 22.62 -13.79
CA ARG A 157 -0.74 21.37 -14.49
C ARG A 157 -1.88 20.70 -15.25
N MET A 158 -3.11 20.77 -14.73
CA MET A 158 -4.30 20.28 -15.44
C MET A 158 -4.59 21.12 -16.67
N ILE A 159 -4.46 22.43 -16.58
CA ILE A 159 -4.61 23.36 -17.71
C ILE A 159 -3.55 23.08 -18.79
N GLU A 160 -2.29 22.89 -18.41
CA GLU A 160 -1.24 22.50 -19.34
C GLU A 160 -1.53 21.18 -20.04
N TYR A 161 -2.06 20.20 -19.30
CA TYR A 161 -2.49 18.92 -19.88
C TYR A 161 -3.66 19.07 -20.86
N ILE A 162 -4.67 19.86 -20.51
CA ILE A 162 -5.81 20.19 -21.40
C ILE A 162 -5.31 20.85 -22.67
N ASN A 163 -4.49 21.89 -22.57
CA ASN A 163 -3.94 22.61 -23.72
C ASN A 163 -3.10 21.72 -24.64
N LYS A 164 -2.35 20.77 -24.06
CA LYS A 164 -1.55 19.82 -24.84
C LYS A 164 -2.40 18.84 -25.67
N ASN A 165 -3.64 18.60 -25.27
CA ASN A 165 -4.54 17.62 -25.87
C ASN A 165 -5.82 18.27 -26.44
N CYS A 166 -5.82 19.58 -26.66
CA CYS A 166 -7.02 20.34 -27.02
C CYS A 166 -7.58 20.04 -28.42
N GLU A 167 -6.72 19.62 -29.38
CA GLU A 167 -7.15 19.45 -30.78
C GLU A 167 -8.35 18.51 -30.94
N ASP A 168 -8.35 17.40 -30.21
CA ASP A 168 -9.42 16.39 -30.28
C ASP A 168 -10.62 16.69 -29.36
N TYR A 169 -10.50 17.65 -28.45
CA TYR A 169 -11.48 17.90 -27.36
C TYR A 169 -11.95 19.34 -27.28
N GLN A 170 -11.74 20.14 -28.36
CA GLN A 170 -12.06 21.58 -28.38
C GLN A 170 -13.52 21.86 -28.03
N LYS A 171 -14.47 21.04 -28.52
CA LYS A 171 -15.90 21.22 -28.25
C LYS A 171 -16.24 21.12 -26.75
N GLU A 172 -15.62 20.20 -26.05
CA GLU A 172 -15.80 20.01 -24.61
C GLU A 172 -15.17 21.16 -23.84
N ILE A 173 -14.00 21.63 -24.26
CA ILE A 173 -13.32 22.78 -23.68
C ILE A 173 -14.19 24.02 -23.82
N ASP A 174 -14.68 24.31 -25.02
CA ASP A 174 -15.58 25.46 -25.33
C ASP A 174 -16.86 25.43 -24.49
N LYS A 175 -17.41 24.23 -24.22
CA LYS A 175 -18.59 24.06 -23.36
C LYS A 175 -18.32 24.48 -21.91
N TYR A 176 -17.16 24.09 -21.35
CA TYR A 176 -16.79 24.51 -20.00
C TYR A 176 -16.48 26.02 -19.93
N MET A 177 -15.81 26.57 -20.93
CA MET A 177 -15.57 28.01 -21.05
C MET A 177 -16.88 28.80 -21.13
N LEU A 178 -17.82 28.38 -21.96
CA LEU A 178 -19.12 29.00 -22.08
C LEU A 178 -19.93 28.93 -20.78
N ALA A 179 -19.92 27.78 -20.10
CA ALA A 179 -20.63 27.59 -18.82
C ALA A 179 -20.12 28.54 -17.73
N ASN A 180 -18.83 28.87 -17.75
CA ASN A 180 -18.18 29.79 -16.80
C ASN A 180 -18.09 31.22 -17.32
N SER A 181 -18.65 31.53 -18.50
CA SER A 181 -18.64 32.87 -19.13
C SER A 181 -17.21 33.46 -19.22
N THR A 182 -16.22 32.62 -19.56
CA THR A 182 -14.83 32.99 -19.71
C THR A 182 -14.22 32.36 -20.97
N ASP A 183 -13.17 32.99 -21.49
CA ASP A 183 -12.31 32.45 -22.55
C ASP A 183 -10.95 31.96 -22.03
N ASN A 184 -10.80 31.92 -20.71
CA ASN A 184 -9.55 31.54 -20.02
C ASN A 184 -9.76 30.38 -19.05
N LEU A 185 -9.15 29.22 -19.33
CA LEU A 185 -9.22 28.03 -18.47
C LEU A 185 -8.75 28.31 -17.02
N ALA A 186 -7.89 29.30 -16.82
CA ALA A 186 -7.43 29.65 -15.47
C ALA A 186 -8.52 30.26 -14.58
N GLU A 187 -9.59 30.80 -15.16
CA GLU A 187 -10.71 31.38 -14.44
C GLU A 187 -11.78 30.36 -14.06
N ILE A 188 -11.79 29.18 -14.70
CA ILE A 188 -12.71 28.08 -14.38
C ILE A 188 -12.37 27.52 -12.99
N PRO A 189 -13.38 27.17 -12.14
CA PRO A 189 -13.13 26.57 -10.82
C PRO A 189 -12.30 25.28 -10.89
N TYR A 190 -11.49 25.04 -9.83
CA TYR A 190 -10.57 23.90 -9.76
C TYR A 190 -11.27 22.54 -10.01
N GLU A 191 -12.43 22.31 -9.41
CA GLU A 191 -13.15 21.03 -9.56
C GLU A 191 -13.62 20.81 -11.01
N GLU A 192 -14.06 21.84 -11.70
CA GLU A 192 -14.47 21.74 -13.11
C GLU A 192 -13.27 21.51 -14.05
N ILE A 193 -12.14 22.18 -13.81
CA ILE A 193 -10.88 21.89 -14.53
C ILE A 193 -10.44 20.44 -14.31
N LYS A 194 -10.61 19.90 -13.12
CA LYS A 194 -10.30 18.51 -12.79
C LYS A 194 -11.23 17.52 -13.52
N GLU A 195 -12.51 17.82 -13.60
CA GLU A 195 -13.49 17.03 -14.36
C GLU A 195 -13.14 17.00 -15.84
N LEU A 196 -12.88 18.15 -16.44
CA LEU A 196 -12.49 18.26 -17.84
C LEU A 196 -11.18 17.51 -18.14
N ALA A 197 -10.16 17.67 -17.31
CA ALA A 197 -8.91 16.96 -17.48
C ALA A 197 -9.09 15.44 -17.37
N THR A 198 -9.97 14.97 -16.47
CA THR A 198 -10.30 13.55 -16.30
C THR A 198 -11.03 13.00 -17.50
N PHE A 199 -12.00 13.75 -18.05
CA PHE A 199 -12.74 13.39 -19.26
C PHE A 199 -11.80 13.21 -20.46
N ILE A 200 -10.90 14.16 -20.68
CA ILE A 200 -9.91 14.11 -21.78
C ILE A 200 -8.98 12.90 -21.60
N LYS A 201 -8.51 12.65 -20.37
CA LYS A 201 -7.63 11.51 -20.07
C LYS A 201 -8.29 10.17 -20.39
N ASN A 202 -9.53 9.95 -19.96
CA ASN A 202 -10.28 8.73 -20.22
C ASN A 202 -10.51 8.51 -21.71
N GLY A 203 -10.87 9.54 -22.46
CA GLY A 203 -11.05 9.45 -23.91
C GLY A 203 -9.77 9.13 -24.67
N ILE A 204 -8.61 9.59 -24.18
CA ILE A 204 -7.29 9.22 -24.74
C ILE A 204 -6.95 7.76 -24.45
N GLU A 205 -7.26 7.26 -23.24
CA GLU A 205 -7.02 5.87 -22.86
C GLU A 205 -7.89 4.90 -23.67
N GLU A 206 -9.15 5.22 -23.90
CA GLU A 206 -10.06 4.45 -24.77
C GLU A 206 -9.57 4.36 -26.22
N LYS A 207 -9.07 5.47 -26.78
CA LYS A 207 -8.50 5.49 -28.15
C LYS A 207 -7.21 4.67 -28.28
N LYS A 208 -6.46 4.43 -27.20
CA LYS A 208 -5.23 3.62 -27.19
C LYS A 208 -5.50 2.13 -27.02
N GLY A 209 -6.67 1.76 -26.52
CA GLY A 209 -7.07 0.37 -26.28
C GLY A 209 -7.90 -0.25 -27.42
N ALA A 210 -8.27 0.53 -28.42
CA ALA A 210 -9.00 0.11 -29.62
C ALA A 210 -8.03 -0.04 -30.82
#